data_ceff4aa98ac8638b834ba5c62eb743a1
#
_entry.id   ceff4aa98ac8638b834ba5c62eb743a1
#
_cell.length_a   1.000
_cell.length_b   1.000
_cell.length_c   1.000
_cell.angle_alpha   90.00
_cell.angle_beta   90.00
_cell.angle_gamma   90.00
#
_symmetry.space_group_name_H-M   'P 1'
#
loop_
_entity.id
_entity.type
_entity.pdbx_description
1 polymer ?
#
loop_
_entity_poly.entity_id
_entity_poly.type
_entity_poly.pdbx_seq_one_letter_code
_entity_poly.pdbx_strand_id
1 'polypeptide(L)'
;MNIREARADELSLVHEIEVACFKQPYGLSLLKMYHTLSPDLFLVAEAEGRIVGYVIGLCKKWGEGHVISLAVHPDYRRKGIGRALMEALLTRFKERGMQAARLEVRVSNTPAIRLYEKLGFRIKGVLRGYYLDGEDAYLMVKEL
;
A
#
# COMPACT_ATOMS: atom_id res chain seq x y z
N MET A 1 -17.52 -1.42 7.15
CA MET A 1 -16.38 -1.18 6.25
C MET A 1 -16.31 -2.27 5.21
N ASN A 2 -16.03 -1.92 3.97
CA ASN A 2 -15.95 -2.86 2.86
C ASN A 2 -14.62 -2.67 2.12
N ILE A 3 -13.88 -3.76 1.90
CA ILE A 3 -12.66 -3.76 1.08
C ILE A 3 -13.01 -4.36 -0.28
N ARG A 4 -12.72 -3.64 -1.35
CA ARG A 4 -13.04 -4.05 -2.72
C ARG A 4 -12.05 -3.46 -3.71
N GLU A 5 -12.12 -3.92 -4.96
CA GLU A 5 -11.33 -3.32 -6.03
C GLU A 5 -11.79 -1.90 -6.33
N ALA A 6 -10.82 -1.02 -6.60
CA ALA A 6 -11.12 0.35 -7.01
C ALA A 6 -11.71 0.37 -8.40
N ARG A 7 -12.65 1.28 -8.64
CA ARG A 7 -13.15 1.57 -9.98
C ARG A 7 -12.35 2.70 -10.61
N ALA A 8 -12.24 2.70 -11.92
CA ALA A 8 -11.49 3.72 -12.66
C ALA A 8 -11.97 5.15 -12.36
N ASP A 9 -13.27 5.33 -12.14
CA ASP A 9 -13.85 6.63 -11.84
C ASP A 9 -13.61 7.09 -10.39
N GLU A 10 -12.98 6.26 -9.56
CA GLU A 10 -12.67 6.57 -8.16
C GLU A 10 -11.23 7.00 -7.95
N LEU A 11 -10.39 6.96 -8.98
CA LEU A 11 -8.95 7.22 -8.81
C LEU A 11 -8.65 8.67 -8.42
N SER A 12 -9.51 9.61 -8.74
CA SER A 12 -9.38 10.99 -8.27
C SER A 12 -9.56 11.09 -6.76
N LEU A 13 -10.45 10.27 -6.18
CA LEU A 13 -10.66 10.21 -4.73
C LEU A 13 -9.46 9.57 -4.03
N VAL A 14 -8.91 8.51 -4.64
CA VAL A 14 -7.67 7.89 -4.15
C VAL A 14 -6.53 8.91 -4.17
N HIS A 15 -6.42 9.70 -5.23
CA HIS A 15 -5.39 10.72 -5.35
C HIS A 15 -5.51 11.78 -4.25
N GLU A 16 -6.73 12.16 -3.86
CA GLU A 16 -6.93 13.10 -2.75
C GLU A 16 -6.35 12.55 -1.43
N ILE A 17 -6.52 11.25 -1.17
CA ILE A 17 -5.95 10.60 0.01
C ILE A 17 -4.43 10.55 -0.10
N GLU A 18 -3.89 10.22 -1.26
CA GLU A 18 -2.46 10.19 -1.52
C GLU A 18 -1.83 11.55 -1.19
N VAL A 19 -2.41 12.62 -1.70
CA VAL A 19 -1.93 13.99 -1.46
C VAL A 19 -2.01 14.36 0.03
N ALA A 20 -3.06 13.93 0.72
CA ALA A 20 -3.22 14.22 2.15
C ALA A 20 -2.23 13.48 3.03
N CYS A 21 -1.72 12.33 2.58
CA CYS A 21 -0.91 11.43 3.41
C CYS A 21 0.60 11.48 3.14
N PHE A 22 1.02 11.90 1.94
CA PHE A 22 2.43 11.81 1.54
C PHE A 22 3.01 13.15 1.15
N LYS A 23 4.28 13.37 1.54
CA LYS A 23 5.05 14.58 1.17
C LYS A 23 5.31 14.65 -0.33
N GLN A 24 5.47 13.50 -0.97
CA GLN A 24 5.78 13.37 -2.38
C GLN A 24 4.77 12.40 -3.00
N PRO A 25 3.51 12.85 -3.15
CA PRO A 25 2.44 11.98 -3.61
C PRO A 25 2.62 11.57 -5.07
N TYR A 26 2.18 10.35 -5.39
CA TYR A 26 2.07 9.92 -6.77
C TYR A 26 1.02 10.79 -7.48
N GLY A 27 1.29 11.13 -8.75
CA GLY A 27 0.33 11.83 -9.58
C GLY A 27 -0.82 10.91 -10.03
N LEU A 28 -1.91 11.52 -10.44
CA LEU A 28 -3.09 10.77 -10.91
C LEU A 28 -2.75 9.85 -12.08
N SER A 29 -1.89 10.29 -13.00
CA SER A 29 -1.46 9.48 -14.15
C SER A 29 -0.81 8.18 -13.72
N LEU A 30 0.02 8.22 -12.69
CA LEU A 30 0.71 7.02 -12.17
C LEU A 30 -0.29 6.08 -11.49
N LEU A 31 -1.26 6.63 -10.75
CA LEU A 31 -2.32 5.82 -10.15
C LEU A 31 -3.16 5.11 -11.23
N LYS A 32 -3.48 5.80 -12.31
CA LYS A 32 -4.17 5.20 -13.46
C LYS A 32 -3.36 4.07 -14.10
N MET A 33 -2.04 4.26 -14.19
CA MET A 33 -1.15 3.22 -14.71
C MET A 33 -1.20 1.96 -13.85
N TYR A 34 -1.07 2.10 -12.53
CA TYR A 34 -1.15 0.96 -11.62
C TYR A 34 -2.50 0.25 -11.71
N HIS A 35 -3.58 1.00 -11.81
CA HIS A 35 -4.91 0.44 -11.94
C HIS A 35 -5.07 -0.35 -13.24
N THR A 36 -4.52 0.17 -14.35
CA THR A 36 -4.54 -0.51 -15.63
C THR A 36 -3.72 -1.80 -15.62
N LEU A 37 -2.54 -1.76 -14.99
CA LEU A 37 -1.64 -2.92 -14.94
C LEU A 37 -2.20 -4.07 -14.12
N SER A 38 -2.81 -3.80 -12.97
CA SER A 38 -3.27 -4.82 -12.05
C SER A 38 -4.48 -4.33 -11.27
N PRO A 39 -5.66 -4.27 -11.91
CA PRO A 39 -6.87 -3.78 -11.24
C PRO A 39 -7.28 -4.62 -10.05
N ASP A 40 -6.98 -5.91 -10.03
CA ASP A 40 -7.27 -6.81 -8.92
C ASP A 40 -6.35 -6.61 -7.70
N LEU A 41 -5.27 -5.85 -7.87
CA LEU A 41 -4.32 -5.53 -6.80
C LEU A 41 -4.40 -4.05 -6.39
N PHE A 42 -5.43 -3.37 -6.78
CA PHE A 42 -5.70 -1.98 -6.41
C PHE A 42 -7.01 -1.95 -5.63
N LEU A 43 -6.88 -1.98 -4.29
CA LEU A 43 -8.03 -2.13 -3.40
C LEU A 43 -8.33 -0.84 -2.66
N VAL A 44 -9.61 -0.59 -2.41
CA VAL A 44 -10.05 0.55 -1.61
C VAL A 44 -10.85 0.06 -0.41
N ALA A 45 -10.82 0.84 0.65
CA ALA A 45 -11.68 0.67 1.81
C ALA A 45 -12.79 1.69 1.74
N GLU A 46 -14.03 1.22 1.83
CA GLU A 46 -15.22 2.05 1.84
C GLU A 46 -15.87 1.98 3.21
N ALA A 47 -16.13 3.15 3.80
CA ALA A 47 -16.81 3.27 5.09
C ALA A 47 -17.76 4.46 5.00
N GLU A 48 -18.99 4.30 5.50
CA GLU A 48 -19.99 5.37 5.52
C GLU A 48 -20.24 5.97 4.13
N GLY A 49 -20.20 5.12 3.08
CA GLY A 49 -20.40 5.54 1.70
C GLY A 49 -19.24 6.32 1.09
N ARG A 50 -18.06 6.33 1.72
CA ARG A 50 -16.89 7.07 1.27
C ARG A 50 -15.68 6.15 1.14
N ILE A 51 -14.79 6.47 0.19
CA ILE A 51 -13.48 5.84 0.14
C ILE A 51 -12.59 6.50 1.20
N VAL A 52 -12.10 5.70 2.14
CA VAL A 52 -11.33 6.18 3.29
C VAL A 52 -9.90 5.66 3.31
N GLY A 53 -9.55 4.76 2.41
CA GLY A 53 -8.19 4.24 2.30
C GLY A 53 -8.02 3.41 1.04
N TYR A 54 -6.77 3.08 0.74
CA TYR A 54 -6.45 2.25 -0.42
C TYR A 54 -5.12 1.54 -0.22
N VAL A 55 -4.91 0.48 -1.00
CA VAL A 55 -3.63 -0.20 -1.11
C VAL A 55 -3.41 -0.61 -2.57
N ILE A 56 -2.18 -0.49 -3.03
CA ILE A 56 -1.78 -0.84 -4.40
C ILE A 56 -0.68 -1.87 -4.34
N GLY A 57 -0.81 -2.94 -5.12
CA GLY A 57 0.22 -3.96 -5.25
C GLY A 57 0.52 -4.28 -6.70
N LEU A 58 1.68 -4.87 -6.93
CA LEU A 58 2.10 -5.44 -8.21
C LEU A 58 2.71 -6.81 -7.96
N CYS A 59 2.44 -7.74 -8.87
CA CYS A 59 3.15 -9.01 -8.88
C CYS A 59 4.36 -8.87 -9.79
N LYS A 60 5.54 -9.15 -9.23
CA LYS A 60 6.79 -9.12 -9.98
C LYS A 60 7.22 -10.53 -10.33
N LYS A 61 8.16 -10.65 -11.27
CA LYS A 61 8.82 -11.92 -11.58
C LYS A 61 9.43 -12.49 -10.31
N TRP A 62 9.69 -13.78 -10.28
CA TRP A 62 10.30 -14.49 -9.16
C TRP A 62 9.36 -14.70 -7.96
N GLY A 63 8.07 -14.54 -8.15
CA GLY A 63 7.08 -14.81 -7.10
C GLY A 63 7.03 -13.76 -6.00
N GLU A 64 7.40 -12.51 -6.29
CA GLU A 64 7.40 -11.43 -5.32
C GLU A 64 6.24 -10.48 -5.56
N GLY A 65 5.41 -10.28 -4.53
CA GLY A 65 4.40 -9.24 -4.50
C GLY A 65 5.00 -7.96 -3.93
N HIS A 66 4.86 -6.84 -4.65
CA HIS A 66 5.38 -5.56 -4.21
C HIS A 66 4.22 -4.66 -3.77
N VAL A 67 4.23 -4.25 -2.50
CA VAL A 67 3.28 -3.27 -1.98
C VAL A 67 3.79 -1.89 -2.40
N ILE A 68 3.07 -1.24 -3.29
CA ILE A 68 3.47 0.05 -3.88
C ILE A 68 3.11 1.21 -2.96
N SER A 69 1.88 1.20 -2.44
CA SER A 69 1.40 2.29 -1.58
C SER A 69 0.24 1.80 -0.72
N LEU A 70 0.19 2.32 0.50
CA LEU A 70 -0.90 2.10 1.44
C LEU A 70 -1.17 3.43 2.13
N ALA A 71 -2.42 3.86 2.16
CA ALA A 71 -2.80 5.05 2.91
C ALA A 71 -4.22 4.95 3.43
N VAL A 72 -4.44 5.56 4.59
CA VAL A 72 -5.76 5.72 5.22
C VAL A 72 -5.94 7.20 5.50
N HIS A 73 -7.10 7.72 5.13
CA HIS A 73 -7.46 9.12 5.39
C HIS A 73 -7.25 9.45 6.87
N PRO A 74 -6.65 10.60 7.21
CA PRO A 74 -6.32 10.93 8.60
C PRO A 74 -7.48 10.80 9.59
N ASP A 75 -8.71 11.12 9.17
CA ASP A 75 -9.89 11.05 10.03
C ASP A 75 -10.35 9.62 10.33
N TYR A 76 -9.79 8.63 9.65
CA TYR A 76 -10.18 7.23 9.77
C TYR A 76 -9.04 6.33 10.28
N ARG A 77 -7.97 6.92 10.79
CA ARG A 77 -6.83 6.18 11.34
C ARG A 77 -7.19 5.54 12.69
N ARG A 78 -6.37 4.54 13.10
CA ARG A 78 -6.53 3.79 14.35
C ARG A 78 -7.83 2.98 14.43
N LYS A 79 -8.39 2.60 13.28
CA LYS A 79 -9.61 1.80 13.19
C LYS A 79 -9.36 0.43 12.54
N GLY A 80 -8.10 0.07 12.32
CA GLY A 80 -7.75 -1.21 11.69
C GLY A 80 -7.92 -1.25 10.18
N ILE A 81 -8.16 -0.12 9.53
CA ILE A 81 -8.39 -0.08 8.08
C ILE A 81 -7.12 -0.42 7.29
N GLY A 82 -5.99 0.14 7.69
CA GLY A 82 -4.71 -0.17 7.04
C GLY A 82 -4.35 -1.64 7.13
N ARG A 83 -4.59 -2.24 8.29
CA ARG A 83 -4.38 -3.68 8.48
C ARG A 83 -5.29 -4.50 7.58
N ALA A 84 -6.56 -4.15 7.51
CA ALA A 84 -7.54 -4.86 6.68
C ALA A 84 -7.18 -4.77 5.18
N LEU A 85 -6.75 -3.60 4.72
CA LEU A 85 -6.29 -3.42 3.34
C LEU A 85 -5.07 -4.29 3.04
N MET A 86 -4.09 -4.29 3.94
CA MET A 86 -2.88 -5.11 3.76
C MET A 86 -3.21 -6.60 3.76
N GLU A 87 -4.03 -7.05 4.69
CA GLU A 87 -4.42 -8.47 4.76
C GLU A 87 -5.13 -8.89 3.47
N ALA A 88 -6.01 -8.04 2.93
CA ALA A 88 -6.69 -8.31 1.67
C ALA A 88 -5.70 -8.39 0.50
N LEU A 89 -4.74 -7.47 0.43
CA LEU A 89 -3.72 -7.51 -0.62
C LEU A 89 -2.83 -8.74 -0.52
N LEU A 90 -2.39 -9.10 0.69
CA LEU A 90 -1.55 -10.28 0.89
C LEU A 90 -2.29 -11.55 0.48
N THR A 91 -3.59 -11.64 0.74
CA THR A 91 -4.43 -12.74 0.27
C THR A 91 -4.44 -12.81 -1.26
N ARG A 92 -4.59 -11.66 -1.93
CA ARG A 92 -4.53 -11.60 -3.40
C ARG A 92 -3.18 -12.03 -3.95
N PHE A 93 -2.08 -11.63 -3.31
CA PHE A 93 -0.74 -12.09 -3.69
C PHE A 93 -0.63 -13.61 -3.61
N LYS A 94 -1.12 -14.21 -2.54
CA LYS A 94 -1.10 -15.68 -2.39
C LYS A 94 -1.91 -16.36 -3.48
N GLU A 95 -3.09 -15.85 -3.78
CA GLU A 95 -3.94 -16.38 -4.83
C GLU A 95 -3.28 -16.29 -6.21
N ARG A 96 -2.42 -15.28 -6.41
CA ARG A 96 -1.64 -15.10 -7.64
C ARG A 96 -0.33 -15.91 -7.63
N GLY A 97 -0.09 -16.74 -6.61
CA GLY A 97 1.09 -17.60 -6.54
C GLY A 97 2.36 -16.91 -6.04
N MET A 98 2.25 -15.72 -5.47
CA MET A 98 3.42 -15.03 -4.91
C MET A 98 3.88 -15.74 -3.65
N GLN A 99 5.19 -15.84 -3.48
CA GLN A 99 5.82 -16.54 -2.36
C GLN A 99 6.27 -15.59 -1.26
N ALA A 100 6.44 -14.32 -1.60
CA ALA A 100 6.90 -13.29 -0.67
C ALA A 100 6.26 -11.97 -1.03
N ALA A 101 6.19 -11.06 -0.04
CA ALA A 101 5.78 -9.68 -0.23
C ALA A 101 6.91 -8.75 0.21
N ARG A 102 7.05 -7.63 -0.47
CA ARG A 102 8.05 -6.61 -0.21
C ARG A 102 7.42 -5.23 -0.17
N LEU A 103 7.97 -4.38 0.69
CA LEU A 103 7.63 -2.97 0.72
C LEU A 103 8.82 -2.13 1.15
N GLU A 104 8.77 -0.84 0.86
CA GLU A 104 9.69 0.17 1.36
C GLU A 104 8.91 1.13 2.26
N VAL A 105 9.53 1.56 3.35
CA VAL A 105 8.91 2.49 4.30
C VAL A 105 9.95 3.45 4.83
N ARG A 106 9.57 4.73 4.99
CA ARG A 106 10.48 5.72 5.58
C ARG A 106 10.92 5.26 6.96
N VAL A 107 12.20 5.40 7.25
CA VAL A 107 12.75 4.98 8.56
C VAL A 107 12.10 5.74 9.72
N SER A 108 11.58 6.94 9.48
CA SER A 108 10.88 7.75 10.48
C SER A 108 9.41 7.37 10.67
N ASN A 109 8.84 6.55 9.80
CA ASN A 109 7.41 6.23 9.86
C ASN A 109 7.14 5.08 10.83
N THR A 110 7.28 5.36 12.12
CA THR A 110 7.13 4.36 13.17
C THR A 110 5.76 3.67 13.18
N PRO A 111 4.63 4.38 13.02
CA PRO A 111 3.33 3.70 13.01
C PRO A 111 3.20 2.68 11.88
N ALA A 112 3.69 3.01 10.68
CA ALA A 112 3.63 2.07 9.56
C ALA A 112 4.54 0.86 9.79
N ILE A 113 5.77 1.09 10.28
CA ILE A 113 6.71 0.01 10.58
C ILE A 113 6.09 -0.97 11.57
N ARG A 114 5.45 -0.45 12.63
CA ARG A 114 4.78 -1.30 13.62
C ARG A 114 3.64 -2.12 13.03
N LEU A 115 2.86 -1.51 12.14
CA LEU A 115 1.79 -2.23 11.44
C LEU A 115 2.37 -3.39 10.63
N TYR A 116 3.41 -3.12 9.85
CA TYR A 116 4.02 -4.14 9.00
C TYR A 116 4.65 -5.26 9.83
N GLU A 117 5.31 -4.92 10.93
CA GLU A 117 5.87 -5.92 11.84
C GLU A 117 4.77 -6.82 12.43
N LYS A 118 3.64 -6.24 12.82
CA LYS A 118 2.49 -7.03 13.31
C LYS A 118 1.92 -7.97 12.25
N LEU A 119 2.04 -7.60 10.98
CA LEU A 119 1.61 -8.44 9.88
C LEU A 119 2.65 -9.51 9.48
N GLY A 120 3.81 -9.51 10.14
CA GLY A 120 4.85 -10.50 9.91
C GLY A 120 5.96 -10.06 8.98
N PHE A 121 5.98 -8.80 8.57
CA PHE A 121 7.12 -8.25 7.83
C PHE A 121 8.30 -8.05 8.76
N ARG A 122 9.49 -8.21 8.22
CA ARG A 122 10.74 -7.94 8.94
C ARG A 122 11.64 -7.04 8.09
N ILE A 123 12.47 -6.25 8.77
CA ILE A 123 13.46 -5.40 8.10
C ILE A 123 14.55 -6.27 7.52
N LYS A 124 14.75 -6.19 6.21
CA LYS A 124 15.80 -6.91 5.50
C LYS A 124 17.02 -6.03 5.24
N GLY A 125 16.84 -4.73 5.12
CA GLY A 125 17.93 -3.80 4.85
C GLY A 125 17.49 -2.36 4.87
N VAL A 126 18.44 -1.48 4.61
CA VAL A 126 18.24 -0.04 4.53
C VAL A 126 18.59 0.41 3.12
N LEU A 127 17.70 1.18 2.50
CA LEU A 127 17.93 1.80 1.20
C LEU A 127 18.26 3.27 1.44
N ARG A 128 19.54 3.62 1.36
CA ARG A 128 19.99 4.96 1.71
C ARG A 128 19.56 5.97 0.66
N GLY A 129 19.05 7.11 1.14
CA GLY A 129 18.61 8.20 0.28
C GLY A 129 17.50 7.81 -0.70
N TYR A 130 16.68 6.85 -0.33
CA TYR A 130 15.67 6.26 -1.22
C TYR A 130 14.62 7.28 -1.69
N TYR A 131 14.19 8.17 -0.79
CA TYR A 131 13.18 9.17 -1.09
C TYR A 131 13.82 10.45 -1.66
N LEU A 132 13.03 11.20 -2.43
CA LEU A 132 13.54 12.41 -3.10
C LEU A 132 14.07 13.46 -2.12
N ASP A 133 13.55 13.49 -0.89
CA ASP A 133 14.03 14.40 0.16
C ASP A 133 15.29 13.89 0.87
N GLY A 134 15.82 12.73 0.46
CA GLY A 134 17.03 12.15 1.01
C GLY A 134 16.84 11.21 2.18
N GLU A 135 15.60 11.04 2.65
CA GLU A 135 15.36 10.10 3.75
C GLU A 135 15.59 8.65 3.30
N ASP A 136 16.15 7.84 4.21
CA ASP A 136 16.35 6.42 3.99
C ASP A 136 15.02 5.66 4.09
N ALA A 137 14.96 4.49 3.45
CA ALA A 137 13.87 3.56 3.60
C ALA A 137 14.36 2.26 4.25
N TYR A 138 13.51 1.64 5.04
CA TYR A 138 13.66 0.22 5.34
C TYR A 138 13.05 -0.58 4.21
N LEU A 139 13.78 -1.61 3.77
CA LEU A 139 13.21 -2.67 2.94
C LEU A 139 12.66 -3.73 3.88
N MET A 140 11.37 -3.98 3.82
CA MET A 140 10.72 -4.99 4.65
C MET A 140 10.16 -6.11 3.79
N VAL A 141 10.26 -7.33 4.26
CA VAL A 141 9.82 -8.52 3.53
C VAL A 141 9.02 -9.44 4.44
N LYS A 142 8.12 -10.20 3.81
CA LYS A 142 7.33 -11.23 4.48
C LYS A 142 7.20 -12.44 3.56
N GLU A 143 7.42 -13.63 4.09
CA GLU A 143 7.09 -14.88 3.38
C GLU A 143 5.58 -15.11 3.42
N LEU A 144 5.04 -15.52 2.28
CA LEU A 144 3.60 -15.77 2.14
C LEU A 144 3.22 -17.23 2.24
#